data_1e083d8cefd0dc1205eedc4859b65ecb
#
_entry.id   1e083d8cefd0dc1205eedc4859b65ecb
#
_cell.length_a   1.000
_cell.length_b   1.000
_cell.length_c   1.000
_cell.angle_alpha   90.00
_cell.angle_beta   90.00
_cell.angle_gamma   90.00
#
_symmetry.space_group_name_H-M   'P 1'
#
loop_
_entity.id
_entity.type
_entity.pdbx_description
1 polymer ?
#
loop_
_entity_poly.entity_id
_entity_poly.type
_entity_poly.pdbx_seq_one_letter_code
_entity_poly.pdbx_strand_id
1 'polypeptide(L)'
;IMHACGHDGHTTMLLGAARYLSETRNFSGTVNFIFQPGEEGKGGAQAMLNEGLFESFPCDEIFGMHNRPGAPVGHFSITPGTGMAGGGFFDITITGSGSHGARPNAGIDPVIAACHIGTALQTVVARNLPPGDMGVLSVTQIAGGDAYNVIPERARMSGTVRAMKRETLDLLEAGLKRVSQGVADGLGAKAEVDFRLIFAPLVNAPDAAIAIADTAA
;
A
#
# COMPACT_ATOMS: atom_id res chain seq x y z
N ILE A 1 -17.28 13.45 -9.41
CA ILE A 1 -15.88 12.99 -9.56
C ILE A 1 -15.00 14.18 -9.28
N MET A 2 -13.99 14.04 -8.47
CA MET A 2 -13.06 15.09 -8.07
C MET A 2 -11.64 14.51 -7.94
N HIS A 3 -10.61 15.35 -8.04
CA HIS A 3 -9.23 15.00 -7.71
C HIS A 3 -8.99 15.18 -6.20
N ALA A 4 -9.39 14.19 -5.40
CA ALA A 4 -9.34 14.30 -3.95
C ALA A 4 -7.92 14.35 -3.39
N CYS A 5 -6.93 13.80 -4.11
CA CYS A 5 -5.51 13.82 -3.75
C CYS A 5 -4.73 14.99 -4.37
N GLY A 6 -5.34 15.77 -5.28
CA GLY A 6 -4.74 16.97 -5.87
C GLY A 6 -3.73 16.73 -6.99
N HIS A 7 -3.78 15.57 -7.66
CA HIS A 7 -2.82 15.22 -8.73
C HIS A 7 -2.92 16.11 -9.97
N ASP A 8 -4.06 16.75 -10.19
CA ASP A 8 -4.23 17.81 -11.19
C ASP A 8 -3.34 19.03 -10.90
N GLY A 9 -3.22 19.40 -9.62
CA GLY A 9 -2.29 20.42 -9.16
C GLY A 9 -0.83 20.01 -9.36
N HIS A 10 -0.46 18.75 -9.06
CA HIS A 10 0.88 18.24 -9.29
C HIS A 10 1.29 18.31 -10.76
N THR A 11 0.39 17.90 -11.66
CA THR A 11 0.59 17.99 -13.11
C THR A 11 0.77 19.45 -13.55
N THR A 12 -0.05 20.36 -13.02
CA THR A 12 0.03 21.79 -13.33
C THR A 12 1.34 22.41 -12.87
N MET A 13 1.82 22.07 -11.66
CA MET A 13 3.11 22.54 -11.16
C MET A 13 4.27 22.06 -12.02
N LEU A 14 4.26 20.79 -12.44
CA LEU A 14 5.30 20.24 -13.31
C LEU A 14 5.30 20.88 -14.71
N LEU A 15 4.12 21.17 -15.28
CA LEU A 15 3.99 21.92 -16.53
C LEU A 15 4.53 23.35 -16.38
N GLY A 16 4.26 24.01 -15.26
CA GLY A 16 4.81 25.33 -14.95
C GLY A 16 6.32 25.32 -14.88
N ALA A 17 6.91 24.33 -14.20
CA ALA A 17 8.36 24.15 -14.14
C ALA A 17 8.97 23.88 -15.52
N ALA A 18 8.34 23.02 -16.33
CA ALA A 18 8.78 22.73 -17.69
C ALA A 18 8.78 23.98 -18.56
N ARG A 19 7.72 24.79 -18.48
CA ARG A 19 7.64 26.07 -19.19
C ARG A 19 8.76 27.04 -18.76
N TYR A 20 8.89 27.26 -17.46
CA TYR A 20 9.91 28.16 -16.91
C TYR A 20 11.33 27.76 -17.36
N LEU A 21 11.67 26.47 -17.20
CA LEU A 21 13.01 25.99 -17.58
C LEU A 21 13.25 26.03 -19.10
N SER A 22 12.22 25.81 -19.93
CA SER A 22 12.34 25.91 -21.39
C SER A 22 12.56 27.35 -21.87
N GLU A 23 11.96 28.32 -21.19
CA GLU A 23 12.07 29.75 -21.50
C GLU A 23 13.41 30.35 -21.00
N THR A 24 13.83 30.01 -19.78
CA THR A 24 15.00 30.58 -19.13
C THR A 24 16.32 29.87 -19.51
N ARG A 25 16.29 28.54 -19.62
CA ARG A 25 17.46 27.68 -19.88
C ARG A 25 18.69 27.97 -19.00
N ASN A 26 18.44 28.45 -17.79
CA ASN A 26 19.50 28.85 -16.85
C ASN A 26 19.90 27.64 -15.97
N PHE A 27 20.36 26.55 -16.61
CA PHE A 27 20.88 25.36 -15.95
C PHE A 27 21.86 24.63 -16.88
N SER A 28 22.70 23.76 -16.29
CA SER A 28 23.62 22.88 -17.02
C SER A 28 23.15 21.44 -16.91
N GLY A 29 23.10 20.72 -18.04
CA GLY A 29 22.68 19.33 -18.10
C GLY A 29 21.31 19.13 -18.75
N THR A 30 20.64 18.05 -18.40
CA THR A 30 19.34 17.64 -18.96
C THR A 30 18.31 17.52 -17.84
N VAL A 31 17.10 18.03 -18.07
CA VAL A 31 15.96 17.87 -17.17
C VAL A 31 14.89 17.05 -17.89
N ASN A 32 14.57 15.89 -17.34
CA ASN A 32 13.49 15.03 -17.82
C ASN A 32 12.24 15.29 -17.00
N PHE A 33 11.11 15.60 -17.64
CA PHE A 33 9.81 15.80 -16.97
C PHE A 33 8.99 14.52 -17.06
N ILE A 34 8.72 13.90 -15.90
CA ILE A 34 8.04 12.62 -15.83
C ILE A 34 6.60 12.84 -15.37
N PHE A 35 5.63 12.56 -16.24
CA PHE A 35 4.21 12.57 -15.94
C PHE A 35 3.72 11.14 -15.73
N GLN A 36 3.71 10.69 -14.47
CA GLN A 36 3.35 9.32 -14.11
C GLN A 36 1.85 9.06 -14.27
N PRO A 37 1.43 8.01 -14.99
CA PRO A 37 0.02 7.61 -15.08
C PRO A 37 -0.39 6.74 -13.88
N GLY A 38 -1.69 6.75 -13.54
CA GLY A 38 -2.32 5.73 -12.72
C GLY A 38 -1.71 5.49 -11.34
N GLU A 39 -1.36 6.55 -10.61
CA GLU A 39 -0.77 6.42 -9.26
C GLU A 39 -1.76 5.72 -8.30
N GLU A 40 -3.06 6.08 -8.33
CA GLU A 40 -4.11 5.56 -7.46
C GLU A 40 -4.38 4.06 -7.69
N GLY A 41 -3.51 3.22 -7.13
CA GLY A 41 -3.68 1.76 -7.08
C GLY A 41 -3.45 1.00 -8.39
N LYS A 42 -3.02 1.68 -9.48
CA LYS A 42 -2.76 1.02 -10.77
C LYS A 42 -1.28 0.74 -11.05
N GLY A 43 -0.38 1.20 -10.18
CA GLY A 43 1.06 0.92 -10.27
C GLY A 43 1.74 1.57 -11.48
N GLY A 44 1.32 2.77 -11.89
CA GLY A 44 1.85 3.43 -13.09
C GLY A 44 3.34 3.68 -13.06
N ALA A 45 3.93 4.02 -11.89
CA ALA A 45 5.37 4.14 -11.75
C ALA A 45 6.09 2.82 -12.05
N GLN A 46 5.59 1.69 -11.52
CA GLN A 46 6.18 0.38 -11.78
C GLN A 46 6.05 -0.02 -13.25
N ALA A 47 4.95 0.34 -13.92
CA ALA A 47 4.80 0.13 -15.35
C ALA A 47 5.86 0.88 -16.15
N MET A 48 6.08 2.17 -15.86
CA MET A 48 7.12 2.98 -16.50
C MET A 48 8.52 2.41 -16.28
N LEU A 49 8.82 1.94 -15.06
CA LEU A 49 10.10 1.28 -14.75
C LEU A 49 10.28 0.00 -15.57
N ASN A 50 9.24 -0.84 -15.65
CA ASN A 50 9.27 -2.09 -16.41
C ASN A 50 9.41 -1.86 -17.94
N GLU A 51 8.97 -0.69 -18.43
CA GLU A 51 9.11 -0.25 -19.82
C GLU A 51 10.47 0.41 -20.10
N GLY A 52 11.38 0.44 -19.14
CA GLY A 52 12.73 0.96 -19.32
C GLY A 52 12.82 2.48 -19.19
N LEU A 53 12.13 3.08 -18.22
CA LEU A 53 12.16 4.53 -18.01
C LEU A 53 13.57 5.07 -17.86
N PHE A 54 14.40 4.50 -17.01
CA PHE A 54 15.74 5.00 -16.74
C PHE A 54 16.80 4.53 -17.73
N GLU A 55 16.51 3.50 -18.51
CA GLU A 55 17.31 3.11 -19.69
C GLU A 55 17.15 4.12 -20.82
N SER A 56 15.92 4.61 -21.02
CA SER A 56 15.59 5.60 -22.07
C SER A 56 15.90 7.03 -21.65
N PHE A 57 15.74 7.33 -20.36
CA PHE A 57 15.93 8.66 -19.78
C PHE A 57 16.79 8.56 -18.50
N PRO A 58 18.11 8.29 -18.65
CA PRO A 58 18.99 8.18 -17.49
C PRO A 58 19.03 9.51 -16.72
N CYS A 59 19.11 9.42 -15.40
CA CYS A 59 19.22 10.59 -14.53
C CYS A 59 20.12 10.29 -13.32
N ASP A 60 20.78 11.31 -12.81
CA ASP A 60 21.61 11.24 -11.60
C ASP A 60 20.73 11.34 -10.34
N GLU A 61 19.66 12.13 -10.43
CA GLU A 61 18.73 12.39 -9.34
C GLU A 61 17.29 12.49 -9.86
N ILE A 62 16.33 12.16 -9.00
CA ILE A 62 14.90 12.31 -9.28
C ILE A 62 14.22 13.00 -8.10
N PHE A 63 13.37 13.97 -8.39
CA PHE A 63 12.62 14.74 -7.40
C PHE A 63 11.12 14.64 -7.70
N GLY A 64 10.31 14.64 -6.65
CA GLY A 64 8.86 14.72 -6.74
C GLY A 64 8.31 15.62 -5.65
N MET A 65 7.16 16.24 -5.92
CA MET A 65 6.46 17.08 -4.96
C MET A 65 4.99 16.65 -4.86
N HIS A 66 4.48 16.59 -3.64
CA HIS A 66 3.09 16.29 -3.35
C HIS A 66 2.50 17.38 -2.46
N ASN A 67 1.27 17.80 -2.74
CA ASN A 67 0.55 18.73 -1.87
C ASN A 67 0.26 18.05 -0.52
N ARG A 68 0.20 18.88 0.53
CA ARG A 68 -0.13 18.42 1.89
C ARG A 68 -1.31 19.23 2.44
N PRO A 69 -2.54 18.74 2.35
CA PRO A 69 -3.70 19.40 2.95
C PRO A 69 -3.49 19.65 4.45
N GLY A 70 -3.86 20.83 4.91
CA GLY A 70 -3.69 21.23 6.31
C GLY A 70 -2.34 21.84 6.67
N ALA A 71 -1.34 21.81 5.78
CA ALA A 71 -0.11 22.60 5.95
C ALA A 71 -0.36 24.06 5.54
N PRO A 72 0.31 25.05 6.18
CA PRO A 72 0.23 26.44 5.75
C PRO A 72 0.75 26.63 4.32
N VAL A 73 0.13 27.52 3.56
CA VAL A 73 0.57 27.85 2.19
C VAL A 73 1.98 28.44 2.22
N GLY A 74 2.83 28.03 1.28
CA GLY A 74 4.23 28.43 1.20
C GLY A 74 5.20 27.62 2.06
N HIS A 75 4.70 26.66 2.82
CA HIS A 75 5.55 25.75 3.60
C HIS A 75 5.88 24.49 2.79
N PHE A 76 7.15 24.14 2.78
CA PHE A 76 7.66 22.86 2.26
C PHE A 76 8.12 21.98 3.40
N SER A 77 7.94 20.67 3.27
CA SER A 77 8.49 19.70 4.22
C SER A 77 9.10 18.53 3.48
N ILE A 78 10.29 18.15 3.87
CA ILE A 78 10.97 16.96 3.38
C ILE A 78 11.65 16.26 4.55
N THR A 79 11.72 14.94 4.50
CA THR A 79 12.39 14.12 5.53
C THR A 79 13.52 13.34 4.87
N PRO A 80 14.77 13.52 5.28
CA PRO A 80 15.85 12.62 4.90
C PRO A 80 15.54 11.19 5.38
N GLY A 81 15.84 10.18 4.57
CA GLY A 81 15.46 8.80 4.85
C GLY A 81 13.98 8.53 4.52
N THR A 82 13.31 7.68 5.29
CA THR A 82 11.95 7.26 4.97
C THR A 82 10.95 8.40 5.15
N GLY A 83 10.43 8.91 4.03
CA GLY A 83 9.46 10.01 3.98
C GLY A 83 8.00 9.55 3.93
N MET A 84 7.72 8.40 3.29
CA MET A 84 6.36 7.87 3.14
C MET A 84 6.34 6.35 3.31
N ALA A 85 5.27 5.85 3.93
CA ALA A 85 5.05 4.42 4.08
C ALA A 85 4.78 3.76 2.73
N GLY A 86 5.35 2.59 2.54
CA GLY A 86 4.91 1.65 1.51
C GLY A 86 3.63 0.93 1.92
N GLY A 87 3.00 0.26 0.98
CA GLY A 87 1.77 -0.46 1.28
C GLY A 87 1.28 -1.41 0.22
N GLY A 88 0.32 -2.23 0.65
CA GLY A 88 -0.32 -3.23 -0.18
C GLY A 88 -1.76 -3.50 0.25
N PHE A 89 -2.43 -4.28 -0.59
CA PHE A 89 -3.75 -4.82 -0.32
C PHE A 89 -3.68 -6.34 -0.18
N PHE A 90 -4.62 -6.89 0.55
CA PHE A 90 -4.78 -8.34 0.64
C PHE A 90 -6.23 -8.75 0.55
N ASP A 91 -6.43 -9.93 -0.03
CA ASP A 91 -7.68 -10.66 0.01
C ASP A 91 -7.43 -12.06 0.61
N ILE A 92 -8.32 -12.49 1.49
CA ILE A 92 -8.29 -13.83 2.09
C ILE A 92 -9.58 -14.52 1.72
N THR A 93 -9.47 -15.65 1.03
CA THR A 93 -10.58 -16.55 0.77
C THR A 93 -10.54 -17.69 1.78
N ILE A 94 -11.58 -17.83 2.57
CA ILE A 94 -11.73 -18.90 3.55
C ILE A 94 -12.74 -19.91 2.98
N THR A 95 -12.31 -21.15 2.82
CA THR A 95 -13.13 -22.25 2.32
C THR A 95 -13.39 -23.25 3.44
N GLY A 96 -14.66 -23.49 3.70
CA GLY A 96 -15.14 -24.49 4.62
C GLY A 96 -16.01 -25.54 3.90
N SER A 97 -17.08 -25.98 4.55
CA SER A 97 -18.08 -26.89 3.99
C SER A 97 -19.45 -26.43 4.45
N GLY A 98 -20.31 -26.09 3.49
CA GLY A 98 -21.66 -25.59 3.76
C GLY A 98 -22.53 -26.61 4.46
N SER A 99 -23.47 -26.13 5.29
CA SER A 99 -24.44 -26.99 6.00
C SER A 99 -25.68 -26.20 6.38
N HIS A 100 -26.72 -26.93 6.84
CA HIS A 100 -27.88 -26.29 7.43
C HIS A 100 -27.49 -25.66 8.78
N GLY A 101 -27.90 -24.41 9.05
CA GLY A 101 -27.54 -23.69 10.27
C GLY A 101 -27.91 -24.36 11.58
N ALA A 102 -28.95 -25.22 11.58
CA ALA A 102 -29.31 -26.06 12.72
C ALA A 102 -28.52 -27.39 12.82
N ARG A 103 -27.60 -27.66 11.89
CA ARG A 103 -26.74 -28.85 11.86
C ARG A 103 -25.27 -28.43 11.59
N PRO A 104 -24.67 -27.58 12.42
CA PRO A 104 -23.31 -27.06 12.20
C PRO A 104 -22.24 -28.17 12.24
N ASN A 105 -22.53 -29.28 12.92
CA ASN A 105 -21.65 -30.45 12.99
C ASN A 105 -21.52 -31.21 11.65
N ALA A 106 -22.36 -30.93 10.68
CA ALA A 106 -22.30 -31.52 9.33
C ALA A 106 -21.47 -30.71 8.33
N GLY A 107 -20.89 -29.60 8.75
CA GLY A 107 -20.10 -28.71 7.93
C GLY A 107 -18.85 -28.16 8.63
N ILE A 108 -18.16 -27.26 7.95
CA ILE A 108 -17.02 -26.46 8.47
C ILE A 108 -17.37 -25.00 8.21
N ASP A 109 -17.53 -24.22 9.27
CA ASP A 109 -18.03 -22.84 9.17
C ASP A 109 -16.93 -21.84 8.82
N PRO A 110 -16.87 -21.33 7.58
CA PRO A 110 -15.87 -20.36 7.16
C PRO A 110 -16.12 -18.95 7.71
N VAL A 111 -17.35 -18.63 8.15
CA VAL A 111 -17.69 -17.33 8.74
C VAL A 111 -17.07 -17.22 10.13
N ILE A 112 -17.20 -18.26 10.95
CA ILE A 112 -16.54 -18.32 12.25
C ILE A 112 -15.03 -18.34 12.09
N ALA A 113 -14.50 -19.09 11.13
CA ALA A 113 -13.06 -19.06 10.83
C ALA A 113 -12.59 -17.63 10.45
N ALA A 114 -13.33 -16.90 9.63
CA ALA A 114 -13.04 -15.52 9.28
C ALA A 114 -12.99 -14.60 10.52
N CYS A 115 -13.94 -14.72 11.43
CA CYS A 115 -13.95 -13.93 12.67
C CYS A 115 -12.70 -14.19 13.52
N HIS A 116 -12.30 -15.44 13.69
CA HIS A 116 -11.10 -15.80 14.43
C HIS A 116 -9.82 -15.33 13.72
N ILE A 117 -9.72 -15.46 12.40
CA ILE A 117 -8.62 -14.94 11.60
C ILE A 117 -8.51 -13.43 11.81
N GLY A 118 -9.60 -12.68 11.67
CA GLY A 118 -9.60 -11.21 11.82
C GLY A 118 -9.06 -10.74 13.18
N THR A 119 -9.43 -11.45 14.24
CA THR A 119 -8.93 -11.19 15.59
C THR A 119 -7.45 -11.57 15.73
N ALA A 120 -7.08 -12.77 15.26
CA ALA A 120 -5.71 -13.27 15.36
C ALA A 120 -4.71 -12.44 14.55
N LEU A 121 -5.11 -11.88 13.40
CA LEU A 121 -4.27 -11.02 12.57
C LEU A 121 -3.75 -9.78 13.30
N GLN A 122 -4.45 -9.30 14.33
CA GLN A 122 -3.96 -8.17 15.15
C GLN A 122 -2.66 -8.49 15.87
N THR A 123 -2.37 -9.78 16.11
CA THR A 123 -1.11 -10.21 16.73
C THR A 123 0.10 -10.04 15.83
N VAL A 124 -0.10 -9.96 14.51
CA VAL A 124 1.01 -9.76 13.55
C VAL A 124 1.71 -8.45 13.83
N VAL A 125 0.97 -7.36 14.01
CA VAL A 125 1.53 -6.06 14.39
C VAL A 125 1.91 -6.06 15.88
N ALA A 126 0.99 -6.45 16.75
CA ALA A 126 1.15 -6.26 18.19
C ALA A 126 2.22 -7.17 18.82
N ARG A 127 2.62 -8.28 18.18
CA ARG A 127 3.49 -9.31 18.75
C ARG A 127 4.67 -9.74 17.88
N ASN A 128 4.70 -9.37 16.59
CA ASN A 128 5.77 -9.79 15.69
C ASN A 128 6.61 -8.63 15.16
N LEU A 129 6.10 -7.40 15.19
CA LEU A 129 6.91 -6.24 14.83
C LEU A 129 7.97 -5.95 15.90
N PRO A 130 9.23 -5.68 15.50
CA PRO A 130 10.24 -5.19 16.43
C PRO A 130 9.80 -3.90 17.12
N PRO A 131 10.13 -3.69 18.40
CA PRO A 131 9.88 -2.42 19.08
C PRO A 131 10.55 -1.26 18.34
N GLY A 132 9.78 -0.21 18.06
CA GLY A 132 10.24 0.97 17.31
C GLY A 132 9.98 0.90 15.80
N ASP A 133 9.60 -0.25 15.25
CA ASP A 133 9.16 -0.32 13.86
C ASP A 133 7.68 0.05 13.73
N MET A 134 7.35 0.74 12.63
CA MET A 134 5.97 1.14 12.33
C MET A 134 5.39 0.24 11.24
N GLY A 135 4.26 -0.38 11.56
CA GLY A 135 3.47 -1.16 10.62
C GLY A 135 1.99 -1.12 10.97
N VAL A 136 1.17 -1.18 9.95
CA VAL A 136 -0.30 -1.23 10.05
C VAL A 136 -0.79 -2.42 9.26
N LEU A 137 -1.71 -3.18 9.85
CA LEU A 137 -2.49 -4.22 9.20
C LEU A 137 -3.95 -3.98 9.58
N SER A 138 -4.78 -3.65 8.60
CA SER A 138 -6.20 -3.38 8.81
C SER A 138 -7.05 -4.30 7.97
N VAL A 139 -7.91 -5.08 8.61
CA VAL A 139 -9.03 -5.77 7.96
C VAL A 139 -10.14 -4.74 7.78
N THR A 140 -10.55 -4.49 6.55
CA THR A 140 -11.54 -3.46 6.22
C THR A 140 -12.86 -4.03 5.70
N GLN A 141 -12.85 -5.30 5.31
CA GLN A 141 -14.04 -5.99 4.79
C GLN A 141 -14.08 -7.43 5.30
N ILE A 142 -15.25 -7.90 5.69
CA ILE A 142 -15.56 -9.29 5.99
C ILE A 142 -16.94 -9.58 5.38
N ALA A 143 -17.06 -10.67 4.62
CA ALA A 143 -18.32 -11.09 4.00
C ALA A 143 -18.42 -12.62 3.94
N GLY A 144 -19.64 -13.13 4.14
CA GLY A 144 -19.94 -14.56 4.03
C GLY A 144 -21.42 -14.84 4.29
N GLY A 145 -21.99 -15.76 3.51
CA GLY A 145 -23.36 -16.22 3.62
C GLY A 145 -24.40 -15.29 3.00
N ASP A 146 -25.49 -15.89 2.50
CA ASP A 146 -26.60 -15.21 1.82
C ASP A 146 -27.96 -15.50 2.48
N ALA A 147 -28.01 -16.46 3.39
CA ALA A 147 -29.26 -16.92 4.04
C ALA A 147 -29.08 -17.15 5.54
N TYR A 148 -30.13 -16.83 6.30
CA TYR A 148 -30.11 -16.92 7.78
C TYR A 148 -29.91 -18.33 8.34
N ASN A 149 -30.32 -19.35 7.61
CA ASN A 149 -30.33 -20.74 8.05
C ASN A 149 -29.34 -21.64 7.31
N VAL A 150 -28.38 -21.04 6.57
CA VAL A 150 -27.34 -21.77 5.80
C VAL A 150 -25.97 -21.30 6.22
N ILE A 151 -25.11 -22.23 6.64
CA ILE A 151 -23.68 -22.01 6.76
C ILE A 151 -23.09 -22.04 5.34
N PRO A 152 -22.41 -20.99 4.87
CA PRO A 152 -21.90 -20.94 3.50
C PRO A 152 -20.68 -21.86 3.31
N GLU A 153 -20.32 -22.10 2.06
CA GLU A 153 -19.10 -22.82 1.72
C GLU A 153 -17.86 -21.91 1.82
N ARG A 154 -18.04 -20.58 1.64
CA ARG A 154 -16.94 -19.62 1.61
C ARG A 154 -17.26 -18.37 2.40
N ALA A 155 -16.18 -17.78 2.96
CA ALA A 155 -16.16 -16.42 3.46
C ALA A 155 -14.96 -15.67 2.85
N ARG A 156 -15.00 -14.34 2.86
CA ARG A 156 -13.93 -13.47 2.34
C ARG A 156 -13.61 -12.38 3.34
N MET A 157 -12.34 -12.01 3.34
CA MET A 157 -11.84 -10.84 4.07
C MET A 157 -10.92 -10.05 3.15
N SER A 158 -10.91 -8.73 3.29
CA SER A 158 -10.00 -7.87 2.54
C SER A 158 -9.45 -6.78 3.45
N GLY A 159 -8.29 -6.24 3.09
CA GLY A 159 -7.69 -5.22 3.89
C GLY A 159 -6.43 -4.60 3.28
N THR A 160 -5.73 -3.84 4.10
CA THR A 160 -4.54 -3.10 3.69
C THR A 160 -3.42 -3.23 4.72
N VAL A 161 -2.19 -3.11 4.23
CA VAL A 161 -0.99 -2.99 5.06
C VAL A 161 -0.23 -1.72 4.73
N ARG A 162 0.48 -1.15 5.72
CA ARG A 162 1.42 -0.03 5.56
C ARG A 162 2.63 -0.27 6.43
N ALA A 163 3.82 0.13 5.95
CA ALA A 163 5.04 0.14 6.77
C ALA A 163 6.05 1.14 6.22
N MET A 164 6.96 1.59 7.07
CA MET A 164 8.04 2.53 6.72
C MET A 164 9.29 1.81 6.18
N LYS A 165 9.36 0.48 6.28
CA LYS A 165 10.48 -0.34 5.81
C LYS A 165 9.98 -1.48 4.95
N ARG A 166 10.77 -1.91 3.98
CA ARG A 166 10.47 -3.04 3.12
C ARG A 166 10.40 -4.34 3.92
N GLU A 167 11.35 -4.55 4.82
CA GLU A 167 11.44 -5.74 5.67
C GLU A 167 10.21 -5.89 6.57
N THR A 168 9.65 -4.76 7.01
CA THR A 168 8.39 -4.75 7.77
C THR A 168 7.20 -5.15 6.92
N LEU A 169 7.13 -4.74 5.65
CA LEU A 169 6.08 -5.21 4.72
C LEU A 169 6.18 -6.72 4.49
N ASP A 170 7.39 -7.24 4.30
CA ASP A 170 7.64 -8.66 4.11
C ASP A 170 7.25 -9.48 5.37
N LEU A 171 7.52 -8.94 6.57
CA LEU A 171 7.07 -9.53 7.83
C LEU A 171 5.54 -9.54 7.95
N LEU A 172 4.87 -8.44 7.59
CA LEU A 172 3.41 -8.35 7.61
C LEU A 172 2.78 -9.35 6.64
N GLU A 173 3.31 -9.49 5.42
CA GLU A 173 2.86 -10.48 4.45
C GLU A 173 3.02 -11.91 4.96
N ALA A 174 4.21 -12.25 5.46
CA ALA A 174 4.48 -13.59 6.00
C ALA A 174 3.59 -13.89 7.21
N GLY A 175 3.42 -12.91 8.10
CA GLY A 175 2.55 -13.02 9.27
C GLY A 175 1.09 -13.21 8.89
N LEU A 176 0.60 -12.45 7.92
CA LEU A 176 -0.75 -12.52 7.38
C LEU A 176 -1.05 -13.92 6.81
N LYS A 177 -0.16 -14.47 5.99
CA LYS A 177 -0.29 -15.82 5.44
C LYS A 177 -0.27 -16.89 6.54
N ARG A 178 0.73 -16.86 7.41
CA ARG A 178 0.91 -17.83 8.49
C ARG A 178 -0.26 -17.87 9.46
N VAL A 179 -0.73 -16.69 9.92
CA VAL A 179 -1.82 -16.62 10.89
C VAL A 179 -3.14 -17.06 10.26
N SER A 180 -3.44 -16.59 9.03
CA SER A 180 -4.68 -16.97 8.34
C SER A 180 -4.76 -18.47 8.09
N GLN A 181 -3.70 -19.07 7.58
CA GLN A 181 -3.65 -20.50 7.33
C GLN A 181 -3.74 -21.31 8.64
N GLY A 182 -2.90 -20.95 9.65
CA GLY A 182 -2.88 -21.70 10.91
C GLY A 182 -4.19 -21.65 11.68
N VAL A 183 -4.91 -20.53 11.67
CA VAL A 183 -6.24 -20.43 12.29
C VAL A 183 -7.27 -21.23 11.52
N ALA A 184 -7.27 -21.11 10.18
CA ALA A 184 -8.20 -21.88 9.33
C ALA A 184 -8.00 -23.39 9.52
N ASP A 185 -6.75 -23.87 9.46
CA ASP A 185 -6.40 -25.28 9.66
C ASP A 185 -6.86 -25.79 11.02
N GLY A 186 -6.66 -25.01 12.10
CA GLY A 186 -7.11 -25.34 13.44
C GLY A 186 -8.64 -25.48 13.59
N LEU A 187 -9.41 -24.88 12.67
CA LEU A 187 -10.87 -24.95 12.60
C LEU A 187 -11.37 -25.90 11.50
N GLY A 188 -10.46 -26.63 10.83
CA GLY A 188 -10.77 -27.53 9.73
C GLY A 188 -11.09 -26.86 8.41
N ALA A 189 -10.95 -25.54 8.31
CA ALA A 189 -11.14 -24.75 7.10
C ALA A 189 -9.80 -24.56 6.36
N LYS A 190 -9.85 -23.97 5.16
CA LYS A 190 -8.67 -23.59 4.38
C LYS A 190 -8.68 -22.09 4.14
N ALA A 191 -7.55 -21.41 4.32
CA ALA A 191 -7.39 -20.02 3.95
C ALA A 191 -6.37 -19.86 2.83
N GLU A 192 -6.73 -19.08 1.81
CA GLU A 192 -5.85 -18.65 0.71
C GLU A 192 -5.72 -17.14 0.76
N VAL A 193 -4.47 -16.66 0.75
CA VAL A 193 -4.15 -15.23 0.86
C VAL A 193 -3.54 -14.76 -0.45
N ASP A 194 -4.20 -13.80 -1.08
CA ASP A 194 -3.67 -13.00 -2.18
C ASP A 194 -3.16 -11.66 -1.60
N PHE A 195 -1.85 -11.44 -1.66
CA PHE A 195 -1.21 -10.21 -1.20
C PHE A 195 -0.59 -9.48 -2.38
N ARG A 196 -0.91 -8.20 -2.52
CA ARG A 196 -0.43 -7.35 -3.60
C ARG A 196 0.28 -6.14 -3.02
N LEU A 197 1.60 -6.10 -3.16
CA LEU A 197 2.38 -4.88 -2.89
C LEU A 197 2.05 -3.85 -4.00
N ILE A 198 1.60 -2.67 -3.60
CA ILE A 198 1.22 -1.60 -4.53
C ILE A 198 2.37 -0.61 -4.72
N PHE A 199 3.02 -0.23 -3.63
CA PHE A 199 4.18 0.66 -3.66
C PHE A 199 5.13 0.38 -2.48
N ALA A 200 6.43 0.54 -2.76
CA ALA A 200 7.47 0.45 -1.76
C ALA A 200 7.49 1.71 -0.87
N PRO A 201 8.09 1.66 0.33
CA PRO A 201 8.35 2.87 1.10
C PRO A 201 9.19 3.86 0.30
N LEU A 202 8.85 5.14 0.38
CA LEU A 202 9.69 6.20 -0.17
C LEU A 202 10.85 6.48 0.77
N VAL A 203 12.07 6.28 0.29
CA VAL A 203 13.29 6.58 1.04
C VAL A 203 14.07 7.67 0.30
N ASN A 204 14.07 8.87 0.86
CA ASN A 204 14.80 10.01 0.31
C ASN A 204 16.29 9.89 0.57
N ALA A 205 17.11 10.08 -0.46
CA ALA A 205 18.56 10.23 -0.29
C ALA A 205 18.84 11.45 0.59
N PRO A 206 19.62 11.33 1.67
CA PRO A 206 19.82 12.43 2.62
C PRO A 206 20.36 13.71 1.98
N ASP A 207 21.34 13.60 1.10
CA ASP A 207 21.98 14.75 0.46
C ASP A 207 21.02 15.49 -0.48
N ALA A 208 20.24 14.74 -1.29
CA ALA A 208 19.21 15.31 -2.17
C ALA A 208 18.07 15.96 -1.36
N ALA A 209 17.68 15.36 -0.22
CA ALA A 209 16.67 15.92 0.65
C ALA A 209 17.12 17.25 1.29
N ILE A 210 18.40 17.35 1.69
CA ILE A 210 18.98 18.60 2.22
C ILE A 210 19.05 19.65 1.11
N ALA A 211 19.56 19.29 -0.07
CA ALA A 211 19.72 20.22 -1.18
C ALA A 211 18.38 20.85 -1.62
N ILE A 212 17.30 20.05 -1.69
CA ILE A 212 15.98 20.59 -2.05
C ILE A 212 15.37 21.43 -0.94
N ALA A 213 15.62 21.08 0.34
CA ALA A 213 15.18 21.89 1.47
C ALA A 213 15.83 23.26 1.48
N ASP A 214 17.15 23.32 1.26
CA ASP A 214 17.91 24.58 1.18
C ASP A 214 17.47 25.43 -0.01
N THR A 215 17.06 24.79 -1.12
CA THR A 215 16.55 25.49 -2.31
C THR A 215 15.16 26.10 -2.09
N ALA A 216 14.36 25.51 -1.21
CA ALA A 216 12.99 25.95 -0.90
C ALA A 216 12.94 27.01 0.21
N ALA A 217 14.04 27.24 0.95
CA ALA A 217 14.14 28.21 2.06
C ALA A 217 14.43 29.63 1.53
#